data_e4e3bef9ee11f8fc07087faef2b253ee
#
_entry.id   e4e3bef9ee11f8fc07087faef2b253ee
#
_cell.length_a   1.000
_cell.length_b   1.000
_cell.length_c   1.000
_cell.angle_alpha   90.00
_cell.angle_beta   90.00
_cell.angle_gamma   90.00
#
_symmetry.space_group_name_H-M   'P 1'
#
loop_
_entity.id
_entity.type
_entity.pdbx_description
1 polymer ?
#
loop_
_entity_poly.entity_id
_entity_poly.type
_entity_poly.pdbx_seq_one_letter_code
_entity_poly.pdbx_strand_id
1 'polypeptide(L)'
;MTHCYQHPGSAITRKGYFAYLVTGAAFAAPVLAFDIVFDYTYDTGFFNDTNKAILDEAASFFETYITDDFTAITSGGSNHFSAIFTDPGDRTSQVTLTDFDVAADTIVVFVGGYDYGTGSTTLGSGGYGGYSISGVNSFIDNAVTRGETATREGVSNPNAATQSAVDFATWGGSVSFNSTTNWYFDTDVSTNEAFTGADFYSVALHELGHVLGLGTADSWDNKITSGQFTGAASVAEYGGNVPLQSSGGHWADGTQSQIYGTSTGQEAAMDPNIVLGTRKVFTDLDMAGLEDVGWEIQSASSGE
;
A
#
# COMPACT_ATOMS: atom_id res chain seq x y z
N MET A 1 10.03 25.82 -27.83
CA MET A 1 8.59 26.15 -27.65
C MET A 1 8.12 25.35 -26.48
N THR A 2 7.99 26.03 -25.34
CA THR A 2 7.67 25.46 -24.02
C THR A 2 6.16 25.35 -23.92
N HIS A 3 5.64 24.17 -23.74
CA HIS A 3 4.22 23.94 -23.47
C HIS A 3 4.03 23.68 -21.98
N CYS A 4 3.46 24.66 -21.27
CA CYS A 4 2.91 24.50 -19.95
C CYS A 4 1.61 23.71 -20.05
N TYR A 5 1.50 22.57 -19.38
CA TYR A 5 0.22 21.92 -19.12
C TYR A 5 -0.33 22.42 -17.79
N GLN A 6 -1.43 23.18 -17.85
CA GLN A 6 -2.29 23.41 -16.70
C GLN A 6 -3.22 22.21 -16.53
N HIS A 7 -3.17 21.57 -15.39
CA HIS A 7 -4.20 20.61 -14.98
C HIS A 7 -5.45 21.38 -14.57
N PRO A 8 -6.64 21.06 -15.12
CA PRO A 8 -7.88 21.56 -14.57
C PRO A 8 -8.19 20.80 -13.28
N GLY A 9 -8.26 21.52 -12.18
CA GLY A 9 -8.70 20.99 -10.90
C GLY A 9 -10.11 20.42 -11.01
N SER A 10 -10.23 19.10 -10.89
CA SER A 10 -11.51 18.42 -10.74
C SER A 10 -11.93 18.52 -9.27
N ALA A 11 -12.90 19.36 -8.98
CA ALA A 11 -13.54 19.41 -7.67
C ALA A 11 -14.35 18.12 -7.49
N ILE A 12 -13.87 17.23 -6.63
CA ILE A 12 -14.63 16.05 -6.21
C ILE A 12 -15.75 16.52 -5.29
N THR A 13 -16.96 16.52 -5.82
CA THR A 13 -18.18 16.76 -5.05
C THR A 13 -18.51 15.50 -4.24
N ARG A 14 -18.15 15.47 -2.98
CA ARG A 14 -18.61 14.44 -2.03
C ARG A 14 -20.14 14.56 -1.88
N LYS A 15 -20.85 13.46 -2.12
CA LYS A 15 -22.30 13.36 -1.88
C LYS A 15 -22.55 13.55 -0.38
N GLY A 16 -23.38 14.56 -0.06
CA GLY A 16 -23.72 14.93 1.30
C GLY A 16 -24.48 13.82 2.03
N TYR A 17 -24.02 13.48 3.20
CA TYR A 17 -24.82 12.77 4.19
C TYR A 17 -25.79 13.74 4.84
N PHE A 18 -27.06 13.35 4.93
CA PHE A 18 -28.09 14.10 5.61
C PHE A 18 -27.77 14.18 7.11
N ALA A 19 -27.47 15.36 7.61
CA ALA A 19 -27.28 15.61 9.03
C ALA A 19 -28.64 15.68 9.72
N TYR A 20 -28.89 14.77 10.65
CA TYR A 20 -29.86 14.99 11.73
C TYR A 20 -29.23 15.92 12.76
N LEU A 21 -29.85 17.08 12.98
CA LEU A 21 -29.44 18.02 13.99
C LEU A 21 -29.74 17.44 15.39
N VAL A 22 -28.71 16.94 16.06
CA VAL A 22 -28.72 16.76 17.51
C VAL A 22 -27.76 17.77 18.09
N THR A 23 -28.29 18.66 18.92
CA THR A 23 -27.55 19.72 19.60
C THR A 23 -26.55 19.15 20.58
N GLY A 24 -25.26 19.51 20.40
CA GLY A 24 -24.30 19.58 21.48
C GLY A 24 -23.30 18.43 21.62
N ALA A 25 -22.38 18.36 20.70
CA ALA A 25 -20.95 18.10 20.83
C ALA A 25 -20.37 18.18 19.41
N ALA A 26 -19.44 19.09 19.18
CA ALA A 26 -18.67 19.07 17.95
C ALA A 26 -17.74 17.86 18.03
N PHE A 27 -18.17 16.74 17.50
CA PHE A 27 -17.23 15.71 17.12
C PHE A 27 -16.47 16.28 15.91
N ALA A 28 -15.21 16.63 16.10
CA ALA A 28 -14.30 16.79 14.98
C ALA A 28 -14.40 15.49 14.20
N ALA A 29 -14.76 15.56 12.91
CA ALA A 29 -14.60 14.43 12.03
C ALA A 29 -13.14 13.99 12.17
N PRO A 30 -12.83 12.67 12.27
CA PRO A 30 -11.45 12.24 12.26
C PRO A 30 -10.83 12.81 10.98
N VAL A 31 -9.80 13.62 11.13
CA VAL A 31 -8.89 13.90 10.04
C VAL A 31 -8.26 12.53 9.78
N LEU A 32 -8.57 11.91 8.66
CA LEU A 32 -7.84 10.73 8.21
C LEU A 32 -6.40 11.21 8.07
N ALA A 33 -5.52 10.73 8.91
CA ALA A 33 -4.14 11.17 8.92
C ALA A 33 -3.42 10.66 7.67
N PHE A 34 -3.82 9.54 7.09
CA PHE A 34 -3.20 8.86 5.97
C PHE A 34 -4.21 8.60 4.83
N ASP A 35 -3.80 8.80 3.56
CA ASP A 35 -4.66 8.67 2.36
C ASP A 35 -3.88 7.97 1.23
N ILE A 36 -4.49 7.02 0.57
CA ILE A 36 -3.96 6.32 -0.61
C ILE A 36 -4.67 6.84 -1.86
N VAL A 37 -3.98 7.61 -2.66
CA VAL A 37 -4.52 8.18 -3.90
C VAL A 37 -4.15 7.33 -5.10
N PHE A 38 -5.14 6.84 -5.85
CA PHE A 38 -4.90 6.06 -7.06
C PHE A 38 -4.81 6.94 -8.30
N ASP A 39 -3.77 6.71 -9.11
CA ASP A 39 -3.60 7.30 -10.44
C ASP A 39 -3.72 6.22 -11.52
N TYR A 40 -4.68 6.42 -12.43
CA TYR A 40 -5.03 5.48 -13.50
C TYR A 40 -4.45 5.89 -14.86
N THR A 41 -3.48 6.83 -14.89
CA THR A 41 -2.90 7.36 -16.14
C THR A 41 -2.29 6.25 -17.03
N TYR A 42 -1.78 5.21 -16.40
CA TYR A 42 -1.12 4.08 -17.07
C TYR A 42 -2.04 2.85 -17.24
N ASP A 43 -3.32 2.97 -16.89
CA ASP A 43 -4.27 1.89 -17.11
C ASP A 43 -4.62 1.75 -18.61
N THR A 44 -4.62 0.52 -19.09
CA THR A 44 -4.92 0.19 -20.49
C THR A 44 -6.40 -0.14 -20.75
N GLY A 45 -7.27 0.19 -19.79
CA GLY A 45 -8.73 0.02 -19.87
C GLY A 45 -9.26 -1.16 -19.05
N PHE A 46 -8.50 -1.63 -18.08
CA PHE A 46 -8.95 -2.63 -17.10
C PHE A 46 -9.90 -2.02 -16.06
N PHE A 47 -9.61 -0.80 -15.62
CA PHE A 47 -10.37 -0.15 -14.56
C PHE A 47 -11.65 0.51 -15.07
N ASN A 48 -12.75 0.25 -14.38
CA ASN A 48 -14.05 0.90 -14.52
C ASN A 48 -14.57 1.32 -13.13
N ASP A 49 -15.72 1.96 -13.04
CA ASP A 49 -16.24 2.49 -11.77
C ASP A 49 -16.43 1.40 -10.69
N THR A 50 -16.73 0.15 -11.07
CA THR A 50 -16.94 -0.94 -10.13
C THR A 50 -15.62 -1.37 -9.48
N ASN A 51 -14.62 -1.73 -10.27
CA ASN A 51 -13.36 -2.22 -9.72
C ASN A 51 -12.53 -1.10 -9.07
N LYS A 52 -12.70 0.16 -9.49
CA LYS A 52 -12.17 1.33 -8.77
C LYS A 52 -12.76 1.46 -7.37
N ALA A 53 -14.08 1.31 -7.24
CA ALA A 53 -14.72 1.39 -5.93
C ALA A 53 -14.25 0.28 -4.97
N ILE A 54 -13.99 -0.93 -5.48
CA ILE A 54 -13.45 -2.03 -4.67
C ILE A 54 -11.98 -1.76 -4.28
N LEU A 55 -11.22 -1.15 -5.18
CA LEU A 55 -9.84 -0.76 -4.87
C LEU A 55 -9.80 0.37 -3.82
N ASP A 56 -10.70 1.35 -3.90
CA ASP A 56 -10.88 2.40 -2.90
C ASP A 56 -11.28 1.79 -1.53
N GLU A 57 -12.12 0.76 -1.52
CA GLU A 57 -12.46 0.03 -0.29
C GLU A 57 -11.26 -0.70 0.32
N ALA A 58 -10.39 -1.28 -0.53
CA ALA A 58 -9.15 -1.90 -0.06
C ALA A 58 -8.17 -0.84 0.51
N ALA A 59 -8.09 0.35 -0.07
CA ALA A 59 -7.32 1.46 0.48
C ALA A 59 -7.88 1.92 1.83
N SER A 60 -9.19 2.03 1.95
CA SER A 60 -9.87 2.47 3.18
C SER A 60 -9.58 1.57 4.37
N PHE A 61 -9.28 0.29 4.15
CA PHE A 61 -8.79 -0.59 5.22
C PHE A 61 -7.49 -0.04 5.83
N PHE A 62 -6.49 0.25 5.01
CA PHE A 62 -5.20 0.79 5.49
C PHE A 62 -5.34 2.19 6.05
N GLU A 63 -6.10 3.07 5.40
CA GLU A 63 -6.38 4.44 5.85
C GLU A 63 -7.07 4.49 7.22
N THR A 64 -7.80 3.42 7.57
CA THR A 64 -8.43 3.30 8.89
C THR A 64 -7.44 3.01 9.98
N TYR A 65 -6.38 2.25 9.69
CA TYR A 65 -5.51 1.70 10.73
C TYR A 65 -4.09 2.27 10.74
N ILE A 66 -3.64 2.91 9.67
CA ILE A 66 -2.35 3.62 9.61
C ILE A 66 -2.53 5.03 10.17
N THR A 67 -1.65 5.43 11.09
CA THR A 67 -1.75 6.72 11.81
C THR A 67 -0.56 7.63 11.58
N ASP A 68 0.32 7.28 10.65
CA ASP A 68 1.49 8.10 10.29
C ASP A 68 1.09 9.48 9.78
N ASP A 69 1.83 10.51 10.21
CA ASP A 69 1.68 11.91 9.80
C ASP A 69 2.80 12.28 8.80
N PHE A 70 2.47 12.36 7.52
CA PHE A 70 3.46 12.63 6.47
C PHE A 70 3.50 14.08 6.04
N THR A 71 4.69 14.70 6.05
CA THR A 71 4.89 15.99 5.40
C THR A 71 4.82 15.86 3.88
N ALA A 72 4.36 16.94 3.20
CA ALA A 72 4.33 17.01 1.75
C ALA A 72 5.75 16.99 1.14
N ILE A 73 5.87 16.43 -0.07
CA ILE A 73 7.02 16.62 -0.94
C ILE A 73 6.61 17.67 -1.99
N THR A 74 7.33 18.82 -2.04
CA THR A 74 7.01 19.88 -2.99
C THR A 74 8.27 20.31 -3.73
N SER A 75 8.33 19.98 -5.00
CA SER A 75 9.42 20.38 -5.91
C SER A 75 9.32 21.86 -6.27
N GLY A 76 10.45 22.50 -6.56
CA GLY A 76 10.49 23.89 -7.00
C GLY A 76 11.83 24.57 -6.78
N GLY A 77 12.18 25.51 -7.66
CA GLY A 77 13.45 26.21 -7.63
C GLY A 77 14.65 25.28 -7.85
N SER A 78 15.43 25.03 -6.82
CA SER A 78 16.56 24.09 -6.87
C SER A 78 16.21 22.70 -6.30
N ASN A 79 14.99 22.52 -5.82
CA ASN A 79 14.51 21.29 -5.19
C ASN A 79 13.76 20.46 -6.22
N HIS A 80 14.24 19.26 -6.49
CA HIS A 80 13.65 18.36 -7.48
C HIS A 80 13.47 16.97 -6.86
N PHE A 81 12.27 16.44 -6.93
CA PHE A 81 11.94 15.07 -6.58
C PHE A 81 11.34 14.38 -7.79
N SER A 82 11.85 13.23 -8.16
CA SER A 82 11.31 12.44 -9.27
C SER A 82 10.87 11.09 -8.76
N ALA A 83 9.60 10.76 -8.97
CA ALA A 83 9.06 9.43 -8.70
C ALA A 83 9.46 8.45 -9.82
N ILE A 84 9.85 7.23 -9.44
CA ILE A 84 10.31 6.19 -10.38
C ILE A 84 9.56 4.90 -10.06
N PHE A 85 8.86 4.33 -11.02
CA PHE A 85 8.10 3.10 -10.83
C PHE A 85 8.00 2.27 -12.11
N THR A 86 7.60 1.01 -11.99
CA THR A 86 7.28 0.17 -13.14
C THR A 86 5.92 0.54 -13.68
N ASP A 87 5.78 0.77 -14.98
CA ASP A 87 4.50 1.05 -15.64
C ASP A 87 3.52 -0.11 -15.37
N PRO A 88 2.39 0.14 -14.68
CA PRO A 88 1.48 -0.94 -14.32
C PRO A 88 0.68 -1.51 -15.50
N GLY A 89 0.64 -0.81 -16.63
CA GLY A 89 -0.07 -1.25 -17.83
C GLY A 89 0.78 -2.07 -18.79
N ASP A 90 2.12 -2.00 -18.71
CA ASP A 90 3.01 -2.80 -19.57
C ASP A 90 4.03 -3.66 -18.82
N ARG A 91 4.36 -3.31 -17.56
CA ARG A 91 5.29 -4.02 -16.66
C ARG A 91 6.72 -4.19 -17.17
N THR A 92 7.04 -3.68 -18.35
CA THR A 92 8.36 -3.79 -18.97
C THR A 92 9.11 -2.46 -18.95
N SER A 93 8.38 -1.35 -18.88
CA SER A 93 8.90 0.01 -18.85
C SER A 93 9.01 0.55 -17.43
N GLN A 94 10.04 1.35 -17.21
CA GLN A 94 10.16 2.19 -16.03
C GLN A 94 9.68 3.60 -16.37
N VAL A 95 8.80 4.14 -15.55
CA VAL A 95 8.34 5.53 -15.63
C VAL A 95 9.14 6.39 -14.67
N THR A 96 9.48 7.60 -15.09
CA THR A 96 10.07 8.64 -14.24
C THR A 96 9.27 9.92 -14.39
N LEU A 97 8.63 10.34 -13.31
CA LEU A 97 7.91 11.61 -13.24
C LEU A 97 8.79 12.64 -12.53
N THR A 98 9.28 13.60 -13.30
CA THR A 98 10.14 14.67 -12.80
C THR A 98 9.33 15.75 -12.10
N ASP A 99 9.91 16.34 -11.03
CA ASP A 99 9.25 17.37 -10.21
C ASP A 99 7.87 16.91 -9.71
N PHE A 100 7.80 15.68 -9.23
CA PHE A 100 6.59 15.06 -8.72
C PHE A 100 6.32 15.53 -7.30
N ASP A 101 5.15 16.13 -7.11
CA ASP A 101 4.70 16.58 -5.79
C ASP A 101 3.82 15.51 -5.14
N VAL A 102 3.98 15.33 -3.82
CA VAL A 102 3.14 14.44 -3.02
C VAL A 102 2.54 15.25 -1.87
N ALA A 103 1.23 15.18 -1.71
CA ALA A 103 0.55 15.90 -0.62
C ALA A 103 0.97 15.37 0.76
N ALA A 104 0.74 16.17 1.80
CA ALA A 104 0.87 15.69 3.18
C ALA A 104 -0.10 14.53 3.41
N ASP A 105 0.28 13.62 4.29
CA ASP A 105 -0.52 12.46 4.72
C ASP A 105 -1.00 11.56 3.57
N THR A 106 -0.28 11.57 2.44
CA THR A 106 -0.72 10.89 1.20
C THR A 106 0.40 10.07 0.60
N ILE A 107 0.06 8.90 0.08
CA ILE A 107 0.86 8.19 -0.91
C ILE A 107 0.09 8.09 -2.23
N VAL A 108 0.83 8.03 -3.36
CA VAL A 108 0.24 7.91 -4.70
C VAL A 108 0.56 6.55 -5.29
N VAL A 109 -0.46 5.80 -5.67
CA VAL A 109 -0.30 4.46 -6.25
C VAL A 109 -0.79 4.47 -7.69
N PHE A 110 0.14 4.28 -8.63
CA PHE A 110 -0.18 4.12 -10.04
C PHE A 110 -0.71 2.71 -10.30
N VAL A 111 -1.89 2.59 -10.90
CA VAL A 111 -2.56 1.30 -11.07
C VAL A 111 -2.92 1.05 -12.52
N GLY A 112 -2.87 -0.22 -12.93
CA GLY A 112 -3.23 -0.62 -14.29
C GLY A 112 -3.51 -2.11 -14.44
N GLY A 113 -4.11 -2.47 -15.56
CA GLY A 113 -4.29 -3.86 -15.97
C GLY A 113 -3.23 -4.30 -16.96
N TYR A 114 -2.67 -5.48 -16.74
CA TYR A 114 -1.65 -6.08 -17.60
C TYR A 114 -1.99 -7.54 -17.92
N ASP A 115 -1.80 -7.95 -19.17
CA ASP A 115 -1.91 -9.35 -19.57
C ASP A 115 -0.61 -10.11 -19.26
N TYR A 116 -0.64 -10.90 -18.18
CA TYR A 116 0.51 -11.72 -17.79
C TYR A 116 0.75 -12.95 -18.69
N GLY A 117 -0.03 -13.08 -19.73
CA GLY A 117 0.09 -14.14 -20.74
C GLY A 117 -0.72 -15.39 -20.44
N THR A 118 -0.95 -16.16 -21.48
CA THR A 118 -1.75 -17.38 -21.41
C THR A 118 -1.19 -18.39 -20.42
N GLY A 119 -2.03 -18.83 -19.49
CA GLY A 119 -1.66 -19.82 -18.47
C GLY A 119 -0.92 -19.25 -17.26
N SER A 120 -0.74 -17.94 -17.18
CA SER A 120 -0.22 -17.30 -15.95
C SER A 120 -1.19 -17.50 -14.79
N THR A 121 -0.65 -17.84 -13.64
CA THR A 121 -1.39 -17.88 -12.35
C THR A 121 -1.20 -16.61 -11.53
N THR A 122 -0.39 -15.65 -12.02
CA THR A 122 -0.17 -14.37 -11.37
C THR A 122 -1.44 -13.54 -11.44
N LEU A 123 -1.95 -13.11 -10.29
CA LEU A 123 -3.15 -12.29 -10.17
C LEU A 123 -2.84 -10.81 -10.17
N GLY A 124 -1.74 -10.41 -9.53
CA GLY A 124 -1.28 -9.04 -9.45
C GLY A 124 0.22 -8.95 -9.20
N SER A 125 0.71 -7.75 -9.09
CA SER A 125 2.06 -7.44 -8.63
C SER A 125 2.10 -5.99 -8.17
N GLY A 126 2.45 -5.78 -6.91
CA GLY A 126 2.61 -4.48 -6.28
C GLY A 126 4.03 -4.25 -5.76
N GLY A 127 4.35 -3.00 -5.52
CA GLY A 127 5.59 -2.61 -4.87
C GLY A 127 5.74 -1.10 -4.76
N TYR A 128 6.53 -0.67 -3.78
CA TYR A 128 6.83 0.75 -3.63
C TYR A 128 7.70 1.27 -4.79
N GLY A 129 7.64 2.57 -5.02
CA GLY A 129 8.41 3.24 -6.06
C GLY A 129 9.76 3.74 -5.56
N GLY A 130 10.75 3.71 -6.46
CA GLY A 130 12.01 4.41 -6.26
C GLY A 130 11.89 5.90 -6.50
N TYR A 131 12.97 6.64 -6.25
CA TYR A 131 13.00 8.07 -6.54
C TYR A 131 14.41 8.57 -6.89
N SER A 132 14.45 9.76 -7.45
CA SER A 132 15.66 10.58 -7.58
C SER A 132 15.41 11.94 -6.95
N ILE A 133 16.36 12.46 -6.18
CA ILE A 133 16.17 13.69 -5.42
C ILE A 133 17.42 14.57 -5.50
N SER A 134 17.20 15.88 -5.63
CA SER A 134 18.26 16.89 -5.52
C SER A 134 17.70 18.18 -4.95
N GLY A 135 18.52 18.93 -4.25
CA GLY A 135 18.10 20.20 -3.65
C GLY A 135 18.90 20.59 -2.42
N VAL A 136 18.33 21.47 -1.60
CA VAL A 136 18.93 21.81 -0.31
C VAL A 136 18.72 20.66 0.70
N ASN A 137 19.63 20.52 1.68
CA ASN A 137 19.60 19.40 2.61
C ASN A 137 18.25 19.26 3.32
N SER A 138 17.65 20.36 3.76
CA SER A 138 16.34 20.29 4.45
C SER A 138 15.20 19.77 3.57
N PHE A 139 15.27 20.01 2.25
CA PHE A 139 14.32 19.42 1.32
C PHE A 139 14.58 17.93 1.13
N ILE A 140 15.86 17.56 0.97
CA ILE A 140 16.25 16.15 0.85
C ILE A 140 15.82 15.36 2.09
N ASP A 141 16.17 15.89 3.27
CA ASP A 141 15.81 15.26 4.55
C ASP A 141 14.27 15.10 4.66
N ASN A 142 13.52 16.17 4.37
CA ASN A 142 12.07 16.12 4.42
C ASN A 142 11.47 15.10 3.44
N ALA A 143 11.90 15.09 2.19
CA ALA A 143 11.35 14.20 1.18
C ALA A 143 11.67 12.72 1.46
N VAL A 144 12.76 12.45 2.16
CA VAL A 144 13.18 11.10 2.54
C VAL A 144 12.48 10.62 3.79
N THR A 145 12.38 11.47 4.82
CA THR A 145 11.78 11.09 6.10
C THR A 145 10.28 11.37 6.17
N ARG A 146 9.79 12.27 5.31
CA ARG A 146 8.41 12.76 5.32
C ARG A 146 7.91 13.29 6.66
N GLY A 147 8.84 13.86 7.45
CA GLY A 147 8.53 14.41 8.77
C GLY A 147 8.83 13.48 9.94
N GLU A 148 9.02 12.21 9.67
CA GLU A 148 9.35 11.21 10.67
C GLU A 148 10.79 11.34 11.17
N THR A 149 11.07 10.81 12.35
CA THR A 149 12.37 10.93 12.98
C THR A 149 13.27 9.72 12.80
N ALA A 150 12.71 8.59 12.41
CA ALA A 150 13.45 7.36 12.21
C ALA A 150 14.21 7.34 10.87
N THR A 151 15.13 6.40 10.72
CA THR A 151 15.83 6.17 9.46
C THR A 151 14.88 5.50 8.48
N ARG A 152 14.60 6.18 7.39
CA ARG A 152 13.61 5.79 6.40
C ARG A 152 14.21 4.98 5.24
N GLU A 153 13.32 4.24 4.58
CA GLU A 153 13.56 3.47 3.38
C GLU A 153 14.05 4.37 2.22
N GLY A 154 14.96 3.85 1.40
CA GLY A 154 15.41 4.52 0.21
C GLY A 154 16.24 5.77 0.44
N VAL A 155 16.68 6.05 1.66
CA VAL A 155 17.62 7.12 1.95
C VAL A 155 18.91 6.85 1.21
N SER A 156 19.13 7.53 0.11
CA SER A 156 20.36 7.42 -0.67
C SER A 156 21.55 8.13 -0.02
N ASN A 157 21.74 7.95 1.25
CA ASN A 157 23.05 8.13 1.83
C ASN A 157 23.80 6.82 1.54
N PRO A 158 24.76 6.81 0.59
CA PRO A 158 25.45 5.58 0.21
C PRO A 158 26.20 4.91 1.34
N ASN A 159 26.23 5.50 2.52
CA ASN A 159 26.97 5.03 3.68
C ASN A 159 26.07 4.53 4.85
N ALA A 160 24.75 4.66 4.76
CA ALA A 160 23.93 4.38 5.93
C ALA A 160 22.59 3.72 5.64
N ALA A 161 22.12 3.75 4.41
CA ALA A 161 20.69 3.78 4.27
C ALA A 161 20.01 2.42 4.41
N THR A 162 20.32 1.48 3.57
CA THR A 162 19.50 0.29 3.45
C THR A 162 19.71 -0.71 4.59
N GLN A 163 20.92 -0.81 5.12
CA GLN A 163 21.22 -1.77 6.20
C GLN A 163 20.73 -1.35 7.58
N SER A 164 20.34 -0.10 7.74
CA SER A 164 19.85 0.44 9.01
C SER A 164 18.44 1.02 8.92
N ALA A 165 17.74 0.78 7.81
CA ALA A 165 16.34 1.15 7.69
C ALA A 165 15.51 0.41 8.74
N VAL A 166 14.81 1.18 9.56
CA VAL A 166 13.96 0.68 10.65
C VAL A 166 12.53 1.16 10.50
N ASP A 167 12.30 1.95 9.46
CA ASP A 167 11.05 2.62 9.22
C ASP A 167 10.82 2.78 7.71
N PHE A 168 9.58 2.90 7.29
CA PHE A 168 9.18 2.96 5.90
C PHE A 168 8.42 4.24 5.61
N ALA A 169 9.02 5.10 4.79
CA ALA A 169 8.36 6.26 4.23
C ALA A 169 8.59 6.28 2.72
N THR A 170 7.51 6.36 1.98
CA THR A 170 7.53 6.39 0.52
C THR A 170 6.57 7.43 -0.01
N TRP A 171 6.74 7.77 -1.27
CA TRP A 171 5.78 8.60 -2.00
C TRP A 171 4.61 7.76 -2.54
N GLY A 172 4.71 6.43 -2.55
CA GLY A 172 3.79 5.48 -3.13
C GLY A 172 4.50 4.44 -3.99
N GLY A 173 3.85 4.00 -5.06
CA GLY A 173 4.38 2.97 -5.93
C GLY A 173 3.47 2.62 -7.08
N SER A 174 3.48 1.35 -7.53
CA SER A 174 2.59 0.89 -8.58
C SER A 174 2.05 -0.51 -8.32
N VAL A 175 0.83 -0.75 -8.80
CA VAL A 175 0.16 -2.05 -8.74
C VAL A 175 -0.40 -2.40 -10.12
N SER A 176 -0.14 -3.62 -10.57
CA SER A 176 -0.65 -4.17 -11.80
C SER A 176 -1.53 -5.38 -11.51
N PHE A 177 -2.73 -5.41 -12.07
CA PHE A 177 -3.65 -6.54 -11.96
C PHE A 177 -3.72 -7.33 -13.26
N ASN A 178 -3.86 -8.66 -13.19
CA ASN A 178 -3.97 -9.48 -14.39
C ASN A 178 -5.31 -9.23 -15.09
N SER A 179 -5.26 -8.58 -16.24
CA SER A 179 -6.44 -8.20 -17.02
C SER A 179 -7.20 -9.38 -17.62
N THR A 180 -6.61 -10.57 -17.62
CA THR A 180 -7.21 -11.79 -18.21
C THR A 180 -7.75 -12.77 -17.17
N THR A 181 -7.61 -12.46 -15.89
CA THR A 181 -8.13 -13.27 -14.77
C THR A 181 -9.67 -13.26 -14.77
N ASN A 182 -10.26 -14.40 -14.41
CA ASN A 182 -11.67 -14.47 -14.05
C ASN A 182 -11.88 -13.88 -12.66
N TRP A 183 -12.07 -12.55 -12.60
CA TRP A 183 -12.26 -11.83 -11.36
C TRP A 183 -13.67 -11.96 -10.80
N TYR A 184 -13.79 -12.03 -9.49
CA TYR A 184 -14.99 -11.71 -8.75
C TYR A 184 -14.87 -10.27 -8.21
N PHE A 185 -15.76 -9.40 -8.68
CA PHE A 185 -15.84 -8.00 -8.28
C PHE A 185 -17.01 -7.82 -7.32
N ASP A 186 -16.73 -7.93 -6.03
CA ASP A 186 -17.72 -7.72 -4.98
C ASP A 186 -17.90 -6.23 -4.69
N THR A 187 -19.12 -5.77 -4.75
CA THR A 187 -19.48 -4.37 -4.45
C THR A 187 -19.91 -4.14 -3.01
N ASP A 188 -19.96 -5.19 -2.20
CA ASP A 188 -20.25 -5.14 -0.77
C ASP A 188 -19.38 -6.15 -0.01
N VAL A 189 -18.12 -5.77 0.22
CA VAL A 189 -17.10 -6.62 0.87
C VAL A 189 -17.44 -7.00 2.32
N SER A 190 -18.46 -6.38 2.91
CA SER A 190 -18.94 -6.71 4.26
C SER A 190 -19.79 -7.99 4.32
N THR A 191 -20.24 -8.48 3.16
CA THR A 191 -21.02 -9.71 3.05
C THR A 191 -20.13 -10.91 2.67
N ASN A 192 -20.60 -12.10 2.89
CA ASN A 192 -19.86 -13.34 2.63
C ASN A 192 -20.72 -14.31 1.83
N GLU A 193 -20.90 -14.02 0.55
CA GLU A 193 -21.62 -14.88 -0.39
C GLU A 193 -20.66 -15.85 -1.09
N ALA A 194 -21.23 -16.95 -1.58
CA ALA A 194 -20.49 -17.91 -2.37
C ALA A 194 -20.23 -17.36 -3.79
N PHE A 195 -18.99 -17.35 -4.21
CA PHE A 195 -18.56 -16.88 -5.53
C PHE A 195 -17.59 -17.85 -6.20
N THR A 196 -17.22 -17.55 -7.43
CA THR A 196 -16.19 -18.26 -8.19
C THR A 196 -15.23 -17.26 -8.81
N GLY A 197 -13.99 -17.66 -9.05
CA GLY A 197 -12.96 -16.78 -9.57
C GLY A 197 -12.04 -16.25 -8.48
N ALA A 198 -11.17 -15.34 -8.83
CA ALA A 198 -10.27 -14.67 -7.90
C ALA A 198 -10.96 -13.45 -7.28
N ASP A 199 -10.93 -13.32 -5.97
CA ASP A 199 -11.51 -12.16 -5.29
C ASP A 199 -10.63 -10.93 -5.49
N PHE A 200 -11.15 -9.93 -6.21
CA PHE A 200 -10.39 -8.73 -6.53
C PHE A 200 -10.00 -7.92 -5.29
N TYR A 201 -10.90 -7.86 -4.29
CA TYR A 201 -10.63 -7.16 -3.03
C TYR A 201 -9.45 -7.79 -2.27
N SER A 202 -9.41 -9.11 -2.16
CA SER A 202 -8.31 -9.82 -1.50
C SER A 202 -6.97 -9.57 -2.17
N VAL A 203 -6.94 -9.60 -3.51
CA VAL A 203 -5.71 -9.32 -4.27
C VAL A 203 -5.33 -7.85 -4.16
N ALA A 204 -6.28 -6.92 -4.14
CA ALA A 204 -6.02 -5.50 -3.94
C ALA A 204 -5.36 -5.23 -2.58
N LEU A 205 -5.86 -5.83 -1.49
CA LEU A 205 -5.24 -5.76 -0.17
C LEU A 205 -3.80 -6.30 -0.19
N HIS A 206 -3.59 -7.46 -0.80
CA HIS A 206 -2.27 -8.09 -0.91
C HIS A 206 -1.26 -7.19 -1.65
N GLU A 207 -1.63 -6.69 -2.82
CA GLU A 207 -0.72 -5.86 -3.64
C GLU A 207 -0.46 -4.49 -3.00
N LEU A 208 -1.45 -3.91 -2.31
CA LEU A 208 -1.24 -2.71 -1.50
C LEU A 208 -0.31 -2.98 -0.32
N GLY A 209 -0.39 -4.15 0.31
CA GLY A 209 0.57 -4.58 1.32
C GLY A 209 2.02 -4.55 0.82
N HIS A 210 2.26 -4.96 -0.43
CA HIS A 210 3.58 -4.83 -1.07
C HIS A 210 3.98 -3.38 -1.34
N VAL A 211 3.04 -2.50 -1.72
CA VAL A 211 3.32 -1.06 -1.85
C VAL A 211 3.69 -0.44 -0.50
N LEU A 212 3.05 -0.92 0.57
CA LEU A 212 3.32 -0.50 1.95
C LEU A 212 4.55 -1.20 2.56
N GLY A 213 5.33 -1.95 1.79
CA GLY A 213 6.63 -2.46 2.18
C GLY A 213 6.68 -3.92 2.64
N LEU A 214 5.55 -4.59 2.81
CA LEU A 214 5.56 -6.01 3.15
C LEU A 214 6.22 -6.83 2.03
N GLY A 215 7.28 -7.54 2.36
CA GLY A 215 8.03 -8.35 1.41
C GLY A 215 8.84 -7.58 0.36
N THR A 216 8.90 -6.25 0.44
CA THR A 216 9.54 -5.40 -0.57
C THR A 216 10.48 -4.34 0.02
N ALA A 217 10.25 -3.87 1.24
CA ALA A 217 11.02 -2.82 1.87
C ALA A 217 12.39 -3.30 2.38
N ASP A 218 13.41 -2.41 2.40
CA ASP A 218 14.70 -2.72 3.04
C ASP A 218 14.53 -2.97 4.54
N SER A 219 13.58 -2.29 5.19
CA SER A 219 13.24 -2.54 6.61
C SER A 219 12.64 -3.93 6.85
N TRP A 220 11.96 -4.50 5.86
CA TRP A 220 11.55 -5.91 5.86
C TRP A 220 12.76 -6.84 5.69
N ASP A 221 13.57 -6.63 4.65
CA ASP A 221 14.72 -7.48 4.34
C ASP A 221 15.74 -7.53 5.49
N ASN A 222 15.92 -6.42 6.21
CA ASN A 222 16.80 -6.33 7.39
C ASN A 222 16.34 -7.22 8.56
N LYS A 223 15.09 -7.69 8.56
CA LYS A 223 14.52 -8.59 9.56
C LYS A 223 14.46 -10.05 9.10
N ILE A 224 15.07 -10.38 7.95
CA ILE A 224 15.15 -11.78 7.49
C ILE A 224 16.40 -12.44 8.02
N THR A 225 16.23 -13.53 8.75
CA THR A 225 17.34 -14.35 9.26
C THR A 225 17.08 -15.81 8.97
N SER A 226 17.98 -16.45 8.22
CA SER A 226 17.87 -17.87 7.87
C SER A 226 16.54 -18.28 7.24
N GLY A 227 15.96 -17.41 6.40
CA GLY A 227 14.70 -17.67 5.71
C GLY A 227 13.45 -17.52 6.59
N GLN A 228 13.58 -16.87 7.72
CA GLN A 228 12.49 -16.53 8.63
C GLN A 228 12.45 -15.02 8.90
N PHE A 229 11.28 -14.48 9.09
CA PHE A 229 11.10 -13.10 9.50
C PHE A 229 11.20 -13.00 11.03
N THR A 230 11.95 -12.01 11.51
CA THR A 230 12.30 -11.82 12.92
C THR A 230 11.86 -10.46 13.45
N GLY A 231 10.95 -9.79 12.78
CA GLY A 231 10.37 -8.54 13.26
C GLY A 231 9.66 -8.75 14.59
N ALA A 232 9.81 -7.80 15.51
CA ALA A 232 9.41 -8.00 16.90
C ALA A 232 7.90 -8.14 17.07
N ALA A 233 7.12 -7.34 16.35
CA ALA A 233 5.67 -7.40 16.40
C ALA A 233 5.15 -8.71 15.79
N SER A 234 5.65 -9.09 14.62
CA SER A 234 5.29 -10.36 13.96
C SER A 234 5.69 -11.59 14.77
N VAL A 235 6.86 -11.56 15.42
CA VAL A 235 7.32 -12.65 16.31
C VAL A 235 6.41 -12.78 17.54
N ALA A 236 5.98 -11.66 18.10
CA ALA A 236 5.07 -11.65 19.24
C ALA A 236 3.68 -12.20 18.87
N GLU A 237 3.17 -11.80 17.72
CA GLU A 237 1.88 -12.24 17.20
C GLU A 237 1.88 -13.73 16.82
N TYR A 238 2.88 -14.16 16.07
CA TYR A 238 2.99 -15.55 15.60
C TYR A 238 3.43 -16.54 16.69
N GLY A 239 4.08 -16.03 17.75
CA GLY A 239 4.63 -16.85 18.83
C GLY A 239 5.99 -17.45 18.54
N GLY A 240 6.75 -16.90 17.60
CA GLY A 240 8.08 -17.30 17.17
C GLY A 240 8.46 -16.64 15.84
N ASN A 241 9.66 -16.94 15.32
CA ASN A 241 10.05 -16.45 14.01
C ASN A 241 9.07 -16.92 12.95
N VAL A 242 8.62 -16.00 12.07
CA VAL A 242 7.60 -16.30 11.07
C VAL A 242 8.27 -16.95 9.85
N PRO A 243 7.82 -18.12 9.39
CA PRO A 243 8.36 -18.74 8.19
C PRO A 243 8.05 -17.90 6.95
N LEU A 244 9.03 -17.76 6.05
CA LEU A 244 8.89 -17.04 4.78
C LEU A 244 8.89 -18.03 3.61
N GLN A 245 8.24 -17.61 2.52
CA GLN A 245 8.45 -18.19 1.21
C GLN A 245 9.94 -18.08 0.82
N SER A 246 10.43 -18.97 -0.02
CA SER A 246 11.86 -19.01 -0.40
C SER A 246 12.42 -17.74 -1.02
N SER A 247 11.57 -16.89 -1.61
CA SER A 247 11.94 -15.56 -2.14
C SER A 247 12.12 -14.50 -1.05
N GLY A 248 11.58 -14.73 0.15
CA GLY A 248 11.54 -13.75 1.23
C GLY A 248 10.43 -12.70 1.13
N GLY A 249 9.74 -12.62 0.00
CA GLY A 249 8.75 -11.57 -0.26
C GLY A 249 7.34 -11.84 0.29
N HIS A 250 7.11 -12.98 0.93
CA HIS A 250 5.81 -13.39 1.46
C HIS A 250 6.00 -14.24 2.70
N TRP A 251 4.96 -14.35 3.53
CA TRP A 251 4.87 -15.44 4.49
C TRP A 251 4.93 -16.79 3.77
N ALA A 252 5.31 -17.85 4.46
CA ALA A 252 5.23 -19.17 3.87
C ALA A 252 3.79 -19.57 3.60
N ASP A 253 3.58 -20.33 2.52
CA ASP A 253 2.28 -20.88 2.14
C ASP A 253 1.60 -21.60 3.32
N GLY A 254 0.35 -21.24 3.60
CA GLY A 254 -0.43 -21.81 4.71
C GLY A 254 -0.16 -21.18 6.08
N THR A 255 0.56 -20.07 6.19
CA THR A 255 0.77 -19.36 7.46
C THR A 255 -0.56 -18.87 8.02
N GLN A 256 -0.90 -19.29 9.24
CA GLN A 256 -2.18 -18.99 9.89
C GLN A 256 -2.06 -17.84 10.88
N SER A 257 -3.08 -16.99 10.92
CA SER A 257 -3.30 -15.95 11.93
C SER A 257 -4.81 -15.72 12.13
N GLN A 258 -5.21 -14.59 12.68
CA GLN A 258 -6.61 -14.21 12.84
C GLN A 258 -6.91 -13.00 11.96
N ILE A 259 -8.12 -12.89 11.42
CA ILE A 259 -8.58 -11.69 10.73
C ILE A 259 -8.43 -10.50 11.68
N TYR A 260 -7.79 -9.44 11.21
CA TYR A 260 -7.43 -8.30 12.04
C TYR A 260 -8.57 -7.79 12.89
N GLY A 261 -8.32 -7.71 14.21
CA GLY A 261 -9.30 -7.26 15.20
C GLY A 261 -10.44 -8.24 15.49
N THR A 262 -10.32 -9.50 15.06
CA THR A 262 -11.33 -10.54 15.34
C THR A 262 -10.69 -11.79 15.94
N SER A 263 -11.51 -12.75 16.36
CA SER A 263 -11.05 -14.08 16.78
C SER A 263 -11.18 -15.15 15.68
N THR A 264 -11.46 -14.74 14.43
CA THR A 264 -11.67 -15.66 13.32
C THR A 264 -10.34 -16.03 12.68
N GLY A 265 -9.97 -17.31 12.72
CA GLY A 265 -8.76 -17.82 12.08
C GLY A 265 -8.84 -17.75 10.58
N GLN A 266 -7.74 -17.31 9.95
CA GLN A 266 -7.56 -17.25 8.52
C GLN A 266 -6.08 -17.45 8.18
N GLU A 267 -5.80 -17.92 6.99
CA GLU A 267 -4.47 -17.85 6.38
C GLU A 267 -4.09 -16.39 6.11
N ALA A 268 -2.88 -15.99 6.46
CA ALA A 268 -2.42 -14.61 6.33
C ALA A 268 -2.60 -14.08 4.90
N ALA A 269 -2.97 -12.81 4.75
CA ALA A 269 -3.21 -12.20 3.44
C ALA A 269 -1.93 -12.11 2.60
N MET A 270 -0.77 -11.91 3.24
CA MET A 270 0.54 -11.85 2.59
C MET A 270 1.20 -13.23 2.38
N ASP A 271 0.44 -14.32 2.46
CA ASP A 271 0.75 -15.62 1.89
C ASP A 271 0.68 -15.54 0.35
N PRO A 272 1.55 -16.27 -0.41
CA PRO A 272 1.66 -16.09 -1.85
C PRO A 272 0.47 -16.58 -2.68
N ASN A 273 -0.47 -17.30 -2.07
CA ASN A 273 -1.55 -17.98 -2.78
C ASN A 273 -2.93 -17.54 -2.30
N ILE A 274 -3.89 -17.53 -3.20
CA ILE A 274 -5.31 -17.44 -2.87
C ILE A 274 -6.08 -18.55 -3.58
N VAL A 275 -6.98 -19.21 -2.84
CA VAL A 275 -7.86 -20.22 -3.42
C VAL A 275 -9.04 -19.52 -4.11
N LEU A 276 -9.32 -19.89 -5.35
CA LEU A 276 -10.47 -19.34 -6.10
C LEU A 276 -11.78 -19.59 -5.35
N GLY A 277 -12.64 -18.59 -5.29
CA GLY A 277 -13.88 -18.64 -4.54
C GLY A 277 -13.72 -18.43 -3.04
N THR A 278 -12.56 -17.95 -2.58
CA THR A 278 -12.31 -17.55 -1.20
C THR A 278 -11.89 -16.09 -1.10
N ARG A 279 -12.23 -15.43 0.01
CA ARG A 279 -11.76 -14.11 0.40
C ARG A 279 -10.68 -14.25 1.45
N LYS A 280 -9.58 -13.52 1.27
CA LYS A 280 -8.55 -13.27 2.28
C LYS A 280 -8.51 -11.79 2.60
N VAL A 281 -8.59 -11.46 3.87
CA VAL A 281 -8.41 -10.08 4.36
C VAL A 281 -7.17 -10.03 5.24
N PHE A 282 -6.68 -8.83 5.53
CA PHE A 282 -5.51 -8.68 6.39
C PHE A 282 -5.73 -9.29 7.76
N THR A 283 -4.69 -9.94 8.28
CA THR A 283 -4.70 -10.61 9.58
C THR A 283 -3.87 -9.83 10.60
N ASP A 284 -3.98 -10.21 11.88
CA ASP A 284 -3.16 -9.63 12.95
C ASP A 284 -1.66 -9.77 12.63
N LEU A 285 -1.24 -10.87 11.99
CA LEU A 285 0.15 -11.07 11.55
C LEU A 285 0.55 -10.13 10.41
N ASP A 286 -0.32 -9.89 9.44
CA ASP A 286 -0.03 -8.96 8.33
C ASP A 286 0.12 -7.53 8.86
N MET A 287 -0.73 -7.12 9.81
CA MET A 287 -0.65 -5.81 10.46
C MET A 287 0.59 -5.67 11.34
N ALA A 288 0.96 -6.73 12.07
CA ALA A 288 2.23 -6.78 12.80
C ALA A 288 3.45 -6.67 11.87
N GLY A 289 3.34 -7.22 10.66
CA GLY A 289 4.34 -7.04 9.60
C GLY A 289 4.47 -5.58 9.15
N LEU A 290 3.36 -4.85 9.00
CA LEU A 290 3.38 -3.41 8.71
C LEU A 290 4.04 -2.62 9.84
N GLU A 291 3.72 -2.91 11.11
CA GLU A 291 4.38 -2.30 12.26
C GLU A 291 5.90 -2.56 12.25
N ASP A 292 6.31 -3.78 11.92
CA ASP A 292 7.72 -4.14 11.83
C ASP A 292 8.48 -3.43 10.69
N VAL A 293 7.82 -3.08 9.59
CA VAL A 293 8.47 -2.29 8.51
C VAL A 293 8.44 -0.80 8.77
N GLY A 294 7.69 -0.34 9.79
CA GLY A 294 7.79 1.01 10.31
C GLY A 294 6.50 1.82 10.28
N TRP A 295 5.36 1.23 9.93
CA TRP A 295 4.07 1.92 10.00
C TRP A 295 3.56 2.01 11.43
N GLU A 296 2.97 3.15 11.78
CA GLU A 296 2.26 3.36 13.04
C GLU A 296 0.83 2.82 12.93
N ILE A 297 0.57 1.69 13.59
CA ILE A 297 -0.70 0.98 13.47
C ILE A 297 -1.56 1.19 14.71
N GLN A 298 -2.77 1.75 14.53
CA GLN A 298 -3.73 1.75 15.63
C GLN A 298 -4.41 0.39 15.78
N SER A 299 -4.55 -0.06 17.01
CA SER A 299 -5.25 -1.33 17.30
C SER A 299 -6.69 -1.28 16.82
N ALA A 300 -7.16 -2.37 16.22
CA ALA A 300 -8.58 -2.55 15.98
C ALA A 300 -9.31 -2.44 17.33
N SER A 301 -10.30 -1.55 17.45
CA SER A 301 -11.14 -1.52 18.64
C SER A 301 -11.86 -2.85 18.72
N SER A 302 -11.57 -3.66 19.76
CA SER A 302 -12.40 -4.82 20.08
C SER A 302 -13.81 -4.30 20.31
N GLY A 303 -14.70 -4.51 19.34
CA GLY A 303 -16.10 -4.19 19.53
C GLY A 303 -16.63 -5.01 20.72
N GLU A 304 -16.90 -4.32 21.83
CA GLU A 304 -17.69 -4.87 22.95
C GLU A 304 -19.16 -5.00 22.54
#